data_5c8bdd5571a1021b21e16e320b7612ed
#
_entry.id   5c8bdd5571a1021b21e16e320b7612ed
#
_cell.length_a   1.000
_cell.length_b   1.000
_cell.length_c   1.000
_cell.angle_alpha   90.00
_cell.angle_beta   90.00
_cell.angle_gamma   90.00
#
_symmetry.space_group_name_H-M   'P 1'
#
loop_
_entity.id
_entity.type
_entity.pdbx_description
1 polymer ?
#
loop_
_entity_poly.entity_id
_entity_poly.type
_entity_poly.pdbx_seq_one_letter_code
_entity_poly.pdbx_strand_id
1 'polypeptide(L)'
;MILAFCVIVEGDEKLEQLKRLMASVHGYFDSYHITANHIHTKTEAWCKEKGYDFSYLKWSDDFSAQRNFNFARVPKDTDYVCWGDSDDVVVRADLIRQVAENAKKNEIDAIFFHYIYGAEFDGEPSPETFVKEELGQTRERLLKRGSIIWKKRLHETPVPIDGEKFIHSSVPYGEKNPTTWLHLGADRDQSKEAIIKRTARNRRMLEMDLEDERKDNGEADPRTLLYLMKIYGEEDKNQELLLKCLDMGKEYLEKSGWDEERAVCYKIMATCMGHLGRHEDARDLLMNALKEYPYDPLLYLHLARAYRNLENWSALKHWLKIGMDLNLSESRAQMDNILELKVLGAELMLEFYLHGEKNIRKAWEASRLLNKVNPTKSNKNNEEYLFNRKELDLATEHAHKLLNYYKDIGKEDLIAPTIENLLGDIRELPFMIKLYNRYKEPKVWGENEVCYYATFGREHFERWGPSSLEKGIGGSETAVIRLSQEWAKLGYKVTVYGDPGQEMGEYDGVTWLPYYKFNPRDKFNIFIQWRDTSLANKISAKKFLVDLHDIYFPQTFEGKLDAIDSIMVKSEYQRDLGEGIPKEKFTIISNGI
;
A
#
# COMPACT_ATOMS: atom_id res chain seq x y z
N MET A 1 14.00 -38.85 -36.79
CA MET A 1 13.73 -37.66 -35.96
C MET A 1 14.70 -37.66 -34.78
N ILE A 2 15.60 -36.69 -34.76
CA ILE A 2 16.57 -36.48 -33.65
C ILE A 2 16.19 -35.20 -32.91
N LEU A 3 15.96 -35.30 -31.62
CA LEU A 3 15.54 -34.20 -30.77
C LEU A 3 16.56 -33.91 -29.66
N ALA A 4 16.89 -32.65 -29.45
CA ALA A 4 17.72 -32.21 -28.33
C ALA A 4 16.90 -31.37 -27.34
N PHE A 5 17.29 -31.40 -26.08
CA PHE A 5 16.76 -30.51 -25.04
C PHE A 5 17.87 -29.61 -24.50
N CYS A 6 17.62 -28.32 -24.48
CA CYS A 6 18.56 -27.29 -24.08
C CYS A 6 18.07 -26.55 -22.83
N VAL A 7 18.95 -26.30 -21.88
CA VAL A 7 18.67 -25.48 -20.71
C VAL A 7 19.89 -24.66 -20.30
N ILE A 8 19.65 -23.42 -19.89
CA ILE A 8 20.64 -22.59 -19.22
C ILE A 8 20.31 -22.51 -17.71
N VAL A 9 21.31 -22.52 -16.87
CA VAL A 9 21.15 -22.54 -15.42
C VAL A 9 22.19 -21.64 -14.74
N GLU A 10 21.83 -21.03 -13.63
CA GLU A 10 22.76 -20.21 -12.85
C GLU A 10 23.93 -21.03 -12.30
N GLY A 11 23.70 -22.28 -11.95
CA GLY A 11 24.71 -23.22 -11.46
C GLY A 11 24.26 -23.96 -10.22
N ASP A 12 25.17 -24.15 -9.25
CA ASP A 12 24.93 -24.98 -8.07
C ASP A 12 23.76 -24.49 -7.20
N GLU A 13 23.48 -23.20 -7.18
CA GLU A 13 22.35 -22.60 -6.44
C GLU A 13 20.98 -23.01 -6.99
N LYS A 14 20.91 -23.35 -8.28
CA LYS A 14 19.69 -23.76 -8.97
C LYS A 14 19.67 -25.25 -9.36
N LEU A 15 20.54 -26.04 -8.78
CA LEU A 15 20.68 -27.48 -9.11
C LEU A 15 19.39 -28.25 -8.84
N GLU A 16 18.69 -28.00 -7.74
CA GLU A 16 17.46 -28.74 -7.41
C GLU A 16 16.31 -28.39 -8.39
N GLN A 17 16.23 -27.14 -8.81
CA GLN A 17 15.29 -26.72 -9.85
C GLN A 17 15.61 -27.41 -11.17
N LEU A 18 16.88 -27.39 -11.58
CA LEU A 18 17.34 -28.10 -12.78
C LEU A 18 17.01 -29.60 -12.71
N LYS A 19 17.23 -30.26 -11.59
CA LYS A 19 16.89 -31.69 -11.40
C LYS A 19 15.40 -31.94 -11.63
N ARG A 20 14.55 -31.06 -11.13
CA ARG A 20 13.09 -31.13 -11.28
C ARG A 20 12.66 -30.98 -12.76
N LEU A 21 13.18 -29.96 -13.46
CA LEU A 21 12.95 -29.81 -14.89
C LEU A 21 13.40 -31.05 -15.65
N MET A 22 14.64 -31.48 -15.42
CA MET A 22 15.21 -32.62 -16.15
C MET A 22 14.46 -33.93 -15.88
N ALA A 23 13.93 -34.13 -14.68
CA ALA A 23 13.08 -35.29 -14.37
C ALA A 23 11.79 -35.30 -15.23
N SER A 24 11.24 -34.13 -15.55
CA SER A 24 10.03 -34.03 -16.40
C SER A 24 10.26 -34.30 -17.89
N VAL A 25 11.52 -34.21 -18.34
CA VAL A 25 11.87 -34.36 -19.79
C VAL A 25 12.79 -35.54 -20.07
N HIS A 26 13.33 -36.19 -19.03
CA HIS A 26 14.28 -37.29 -19.17
C HIS A 26 13.66 -38.49 -19.92
N GLY A 27 14.38 -39.01 -20.92
CA GLY A 27 13.95 -40.16 -21.73
C GLY A 27 13.11 -39.79 -22.97
N TYR A 28 12.72 -38.52 -23.15
CA TYR A 28 11.92 -38.07 -24.30
C TYR A 28 12.75 -37.42 -25.40
N PHE A 29 14.02 -37.10 -25.16
CA PHE A 29 14.95 -36.49 -26.10
C PHE A 29 16.18 -37.38 -26.31
N ASP A 30 16.84 -37.23 -27.48
CA ASP A 30 18.00 -38.02 -27.85
C ASP A 30 19.31 -37.47 -27.25
N SER A 31 19.33 -36.18 -26.93
CA SER A 31 20.45 -35.53 -26.21
C SER A 31 19.97 -34.38 -25.31
N TYR A 32 20.75 -34.05 -24.29
CA TYR A 32 20.47 -32.99 -23.32
C TYR A 32 21.70 -32.11 -23.15
N HIS A 33 21.55 -30.82 -23.30
CA HIS A 33 22.62 -29.81 -23.29
C HIS A 33 22.36 -28.78 -22.18
N ILE A 34 23.21 -28.77 -21.16
CA ILE A 34 23.11 -27.88 -20.01
C ILE A 34 24.28 -26.89 -20.04
N THR A 35 23.98 -25.59 -19.95
CA THR A 35 25.00 -24.54 -19.82
C THR A 35 24.81 -23.80 -18.51
N ALA A 36 25.85 -23.83 -17.66
CA ALA A 36 25.89 -23.04 -16.42
C ALA A 36 26.64 -21.71 -16.64
N ASN A 37 26.30 -20.69 -15.83
CA ASN A 37 26.90 -19.36 -15.96
C ASN A 37 27.56 -18.81 -14.67
N HIS A 38 27.43 -19.53 -13.55
CA HIS A 38 28.05 -19.23 -12.25
C HIS A 38 28.75 -20.48 -11.67
N ILE A 39 28.93 -20.57 -10.36
CA ILE A 39 29.54 -21.73 -9.67
C ILE A 39 28.76 -22.99 -10.03
N HIS A 40 29.46 -24.01 -10.53
CA HIS A 40 28.85 -25.15 -11.22
C HIS A 40 29.43 -26.53 -10.89
N THR A 41 30.27 -26.63 -9.90
CA THR A 41 30.98 -27.91 -9.58
C THR A 41 30.02 -29.05 -9.28
N LYS A 42 28.98 -28.84 -8.50
CA LYS A 42 27.95 -29.84 -8.21
C LYS A 42 27.05 -30.10 -9.41
N THR A 43 26.70 -29.07 -10.15
CA THR A 43 25.90 -29.17 -11.38
C THR A 43 26.63 -29.98 -12.44
N GLU A 44 27.92 -29.72 -12.67
CA GLU A 44 28.74 -30.45 -13.60
C GLU A 44 28.88 -31.94 -13.21
N ALA A 45 29.16 -32.23 -11.92
CA ALA A 45 29.26 -33.60 -11.43
C ALA A 45 27.93 -34.36 -11.65
N TRP A 46 26.80 -33.73 -11.35
CA TRP A 46 25.50 -34.35 -11.55
C TRP A 46 25.17 -34.55 -13.05
N CYS A 47 25.49 -33.61 -13.93
CA CYS A 47 25.30 -33.77 -15.37
C CYS A 47 26.12 -34.94 -15.93
N LYS A 48 27.37 -35.06 -15.49
CA LYS A 48 28.24 -36.19 -15.87
C LYS A 48 27.68 -37.54 -15.39
N GLU A 49 27.17 -37.62 -14.17
CA GLU A 49 26.51 -38.83 -13.64
C GLU A 49 25.31 -39.22 -14.51
N LYS A 50 24.53 -38.26 -15.00
CA LYS A 50 23.33 -38.50 -15.83
C LYS A 50 23.61 -38.65 -17.33
N GLY A 51 24.87 -38.47 -17.76
CA GLY A 51 25.25 -38.54 -19.16
C GLY A 51 24.77 -37.34 -20.00
N TYR A 52 24.53 -36.20 -19.38
CA TYR A 52 24.13 -34.95 -20.06
C TYR A 52 25.39 -34.20 -20.54
N ASP A 53 25.31 -33.55 -21.71
CA ASP A 53 26.35 -32.62 -22.17
C ASP A 53 26.34 -31.37 -21.31
N PHE A 54 27.46 -31.12 -20.65
CA PHE A 54 27.62 -29.98 -19.75
C PHE A 54 28.63 -28.98 -20.32
N SER A 55 28.32 -27.70 -20.21
CA SER A 55 29.20 -26.60 -20.59
C SER A 55 29.11 -25.43 -19.61
N TYR A 56 30.10 -24.56 -19.67
CA TYR A 56 30.15 -23.33 -18.89
C TYR A 56 30.41 -22.14 -19.79
N LEU A 57 29.59 -21.10 -19.62
CA LEU A 57 29.83 -19.78 -20.20
C LEU A 57 29.61 -18.74 -19.12
N LYS A 58 30.65 -17.96 -18.80
CA LYS A 58 30.57 -16.92 -17.78
C LYS A 58 29.44 -15.94 -18.09
N TRP A 59 28.69 -15.54 -17.09
CA TRP A 59 27.62 -14.55 -17.23
C TRP A 59 28.16 -13.20 -17.69
N SER A 60 27.55 -12.62 -18.70
CA SER A 60 27.90 -11.35 -19.35
C SER A 60 26.73 -10.37 -19.49
N ASP A 61 25.70 -10.50 -18.64
CA ASP A 61 24.46 -9.73 -18.76
C ASP A 61 23.76 -9.91 -20.14
N ASP A 62 23.74 -11.15 -20.64
CA ASP A 62 23.17 -11.47 -21.93
C ASP A 62 22.62 -12.91 -21.96
N PHE A 63 21.30 -13.06 -21.91
CA PHE A 63 20.64 -14.36 -22.02
C PHE A 63 20.74 -14.94 -23.43
N SER A 64 20.68 -14.10 -24.48
CA SER A 64 20.79 -14.60 -25.86
C SER A 64 22.15 -15.20 -26.15
N ALA A 65 23.22 -14.62 -25.62
CA ALA A 65 24.57 -15.18 -25.71
C ALA A 65 24.65 -16.55 -25.02
N GLN A 66 24.02 -16.71 -23.84
CA GLN A 66 23.96 -18.01 -23.14
C GLN A 66 23.20 -19.06 -23.96
N ARG A 67 22.03 -18.71 -24.53
CA ARG A 67 21.24 -19.63 -25.36
C ARG A 67 21.95 -19.96 -26.68
N ASN A 68 22.52 -18.98 -27.34
CA ASN A 68 23.28 -19.22 -28.59
C ASN A 68 24.47 -20.16 -28.36
N PHE A 69 25.20 -19.97 -27.25
CA PHE A 69 26.29 -20.86 -26.88
C PHE A 69 25.78 -22.27 -26.58
N ASN A 70 24.69 -22.42 -25.83
CA ASN A 70 24.08 -23.71 -25.53
C ASN A 70 23.58 -24.42 -26.80
N PHE A 71 22.86 -23.71 -27.68
CA PHE A 71 22.33 -24.24 -28.94
C PHE A 71 23.45 -24.64 -29.95
N ALA A 72 24.58 -23.91 -29.94
CA ALA A 72 25.72 -24.24 -30.81
C ALA A 72 26.35 -25.62 -30.50
N ARG A 73 26.17 -26.14 -29.29
CA ARG A 73 26.65 -27.44 -28.83
C ARG A 73 25.79 -28.60 -29.30
N VAL A 74 24.55 -28.34 -29.73
CA VAL A 74 23.64 -29.35 -30.23
C VAL A 74 24.19 -29.96 -31.52
N PRO A 75 24.25 -31.30 -31.66
CA PRO A 75 24.74 -31.97 -32.86
C PRO A 75 24.09 -31.46 -34.16
N LYS A 76 24.85 -31.42 -35.26
CA LYS A 76 24.37 -30.86 -36.54
C LYS A 76 23.27 -31.68 -37.20
N ASP A 77 23.19 -32.96 -36.88
CA ASP A 77 22.18 -33.90 -37.38
C ASP A 77 20.88 -33.88 -36.57
N THR A 78 20.77 -33.04 -35.52
CA THR A 78 19.53 -32.80 -34.79
C THR A 78 18.51 -32.10 -35.67
N ASP A 79 17.27 -32.58 -35.66
CA ASP A 79 16.18 -32.00 -36.43
C ASP A 79 15.58 -30.76 -35.72
N TYR A 80 15.26 -30.91 -34.41
CA TYR A 80 14.69 -29.85 -33.60
C TYR A 80 15.32 -29.78 -32.21
N VAL A 81 15.37 -28.58 -31.67
CA VAL A 81 15.82 -28.26 -30.34
C VAL A 81 14.63 -27.78 -29.52
N CYS A 82 14.36 -28.48 -28.43
CA CYS A 82 13.43 -28.04 -27.39
C CYS A 82 14.20 -27.36 -26.29
N TRP A 83 13.59 -26.41 -25.59
CA TRP A 83 14.25 -25.70 -24.50
C TRP A 83 13.32 -25.37 -23.35
N GLY A 84 13.88 -25.18 -22.16
CA GLY A 84 13.19 -24.77 -20.96
C GLY A 84 14.06 -23.88 -20.08
N ASP A 85 13.44 -23.18 -19.15
CA ASP A 85 14.11 -22.48 -18.07
C ASP A 85 14.28 -23.42 -16.88
N SER A 86 15.33 -23.27 -16.08
CA SER A 86 15.64 -24.22 -14.99
C SER A 86 14.54 -24.33 -13.93
N ASP A 87 13.67 -23.34 -13.83
CA ASP A 87 12.52 -23.26 -12.93
C ASP A 87 11.18 -23.68 -13.57
N ASP A 88 11.22 -24.27 -14.77
CA ASP A 88 10.07 -24.87 -15.43
C ASP A 88 9.89 -26.36 -15.09
N VAL A 89 8.69 -26.88 -15.36
CA VAL A 89 8.38 -28.30 -15.46
C VAL A 89 7.58 -28.53 -16.74
N VAL A 90 7.90 -29.56 -17.49
CA VAL A 90 7.18 -29.91 -18.72
C VAL A 90 6.16 -30.99 -18.42
N VAL A 91 4.88 -30.68 -18.59
CA VAL A 91 3.79 -31.64 -18.43
C VAL A 91 3.55 -32.33 -19.77
N ARG A 92 3.47 -33.65 -19.78
CA ARG A 92 3.26 -34.49 -20.98
C ARG A 92 4.33 -34.27 -22.05
N ALA A 93 5.61 -34.25 -21.63
CA ALA A 93 6.75 -34.19 -22.56
C ALA A 93 6.81 -35.37 -23.54
N ASP A 94 6.17 -36.49 -23.22
CA ASP A 94 6.02 -37.68 -24.08
C ASP A 94 5.39 -37.38 -25.45
N LEU A 95 4.56 -36.34 -25.56
CA LEU A 95 3.87 -35.96 -26.78
C LEU A 95 4.73 -35.05 -27.70
N ILE A 96 5.82 -34.48 -27.23
CA ILE A 96 6.65 -33.52 -27.98
C ILE A 96 7.23 -34.16 -29.26
N ARG A 97 7.64 -35.44 -29.23
CA ARG A 97 8.20 -36.14 -30.38
C ARG A 97 7.18 -36.21 -31.52
N GLN A 98 5.93 -36.50 -31.25
CA GLN A 98 4.86 -36.54 -32.25
C GLN A 98 4.62 -35.15 -32.88
N VAL A 99 4.67 -34.11 -32.04
CA VAL A 99 4.55 -32.71 -32.49
C VAL A 99 5.72 -32.36 -33.42
N ALA A 100 6.95 -32.73 -33.04
CA ALA A 100 8.15 -32.48 -33.85
C ALA A 100 8.12 -33.23 -35.21
N GLU A 101 7.63 -34.47 -35.26
CA GLU A 101 7.44 -35.23 -36.49
C GLU A 101 6.47 -34.53 -37.45
N ASN A 102 5.37 -34.01 -36.94
CA ASN A 102 4.43 -33.23 -37.71
C ASN A 102 5.02 -31.89 -38.17
N ALA A 103 5.82 -31.22 -37.32
CA ALA A 103 6.51 -29.99 -37.65
C ALA A 103 7.51 -30.22 -38.80
N LYS A 104 8.30 -31.30 -38.74
CA LYS A 104 9.26 -31.67 -39.81
C LYS A 104 8.56 -31.95 -41.13
N LYS A 105 7.42 -32.67 -41.11
CA LYS A 105 6.64 -32.99 -42.29
C LYS A 105 6.08 -31.73 -42.99
N ASN A 106 5.76 -30.70 -42.21
CA ASN A 106 5.16 -29.45 -42.72
C ASN A 106 6.16 -28.30 -42.79
N GLU A 107 7.47 -28.57 -42.71
CA GLU A 107 8.58 -27.61 -42.84
C GLU A 107 8.46 -26.41 -41.89
N ILE A 108 7.95 -26.64 -40.66
CA ILE A 108 7.74 -25.61 -39.66
C ILE A 108 9.04 -25.34 -38.89
N ASP A 109 9.45 -24.06 -38.77
CA ASP A 109 10.69 -23.65 -38.08
C ASP A 109 10.52 -23.54 -36.56
N ALA A 110 9.33 -23.12 -36.08
CA ALA A 110 9.05 -22.97 -34.67
C ALA A 110 7.65 -23.45 -34.28
N ILE A 111 7.56 -24.15 -33.16
CA ILE A 111 6.31 -24.56 -32.56
C ILE A 111 6.13 -23.86 -31.22
N PHE A 112 5.00 -23.19 -31.08
CA PHE A 112 4.58 -22.54 -29.84
C PHE A 112 3.74 -23.51 -29.03
N PHE A 113 4.08 -23.65 -27.76
CA PHE A 113 3.33 -24.42 -26.78
C PHE A 113 2.71 -23.50 -25.73
N HIS A 114 1.71 -24.00 -25.07
CA HIS A 114 1.13 -23.34 -23.92
C HIS A 114 2.16 -23.28 -22.78
N TYR A 115 2.23 -22.11 -22.14
CA TYR A 115 3.12 -21.83 -21.03
C TYR A 115 2.33 -21.18 -19.89
N ILE A 116 2.18 -21.89 -18.80
CA ILE A 116 1.50 -21.41 -17.61
C ILE A 116 2.53 -20.66 -16.76
N TYR A 117 2.46 -19.33 -16.81
CA TYR A 117 3.38 -18.44 -16.12
C TYR A 117 2.96 -18.17 -14.67
N GLY A 118 1.66 -18.14 -14.39
CA GLY A 118 1.07 -18.03 -13.05
C GLY A 118 0.02 -19.10 -12.83
N ALA A 119 0.07 -19.76 -11.68
CA ALA A 119 -0.86 -20.82 -11.31
C ALA A 119 -1.15 -20.81 -9.82
N GLU A 120 -2.35 -21.30 -9.44
CA GLU A 120 -2.71 -21.61 -8.07
C GLU A 120 -2.36 -23.09 -7.79
N PHE A 121 -1.75 -23.34 -6.64
CA PHE A 121 -1.34 -24.68 -6.20
C PHE A 121 -1.97 -25.00 -4.84
N ASP A 122 -2.31 -26.27 -4.64
CA ASP A 122 -2.71 -26.80 -3.32
C ASP A 122 -1.49 -27.38 -2.60
N GLY A 123 -0.69 -26.50 -1.97
CA GLY A 123 0.58 -26.81 -1.32
C GLY A 123 1.80 -26.31 -2.09
N GLU A 124 2.93 -27.03 -1.96
CA GLU A 124 4.16 -26.68 -2.68
C GLU A 124 3.98 -26.81 -4.19
N PRO A 125 4.46 -25.85 -5.00
CA PRO A 125 4.26 -25.85 -6.44
C PRO A 125 4.82 -27.09 -7.14
N SER A 126 3.90 -27.87 -7.74
CA SER A 126 4.23 -29.03 -8.57
C SER A 126 3.10 -29.31 -9.56
N PRO A 127 3.32 -30.13 -10.60
CA PRO A 127 2.22 -30.57 -11.48
C PRO A 127 1.08 -31.27 -10.76
N GLU A 128 1.38 -31.99 -9.66
CA GLU A 128 0.42 -32.76 -8.89
C GLU A 128 -0.45 -31.88 -7.99
N THR A 129 0.07 -30.72 -7.56
CA THR A 129 -0.63 -29.74 -6.72
C THR A 129 -1.26 -28.60 -7.52
N PHE A 130 -1.13 -28.61 -8.85
CA PHE A 130 -1.72 -27.61 -9.73
C PHE A 130 -3.25 -27.63 -9.60
N VAL A 131 -3.84 -26.47 -9.28
CA VAL A 131 -5.29 -26.29 -9.15
C VAL A 131 -5.87 -25.65 -10.39
N LYS A 132 -5.35 -24.48 -10.76
CA LYS A 132 -5.81 -23.76 -11.95
C LYS A 132 -4.74 -22.79 -12.48
N GLU A 133 -4.88 -22.48 -13.75
CA GLU A 133 -4.14 -21.43 -14.41
C GLU A 133 -4.69 -20.05 -14.02
N GLU A 134 -3.78 -19.13 -13.68
CA GLU A 134 -4.09 -17.73 -13.45
C GLU A 134 -3.57 -16.83 -14.57
N LEU A 135 -2.43 -17.21 -15.17
CA LEU A 135 -1.81 -16.49 -16.27
C LEU A 135 -1.12 -17.46 -17.19
N GLY A 136 -1.59 -17.55 -18.42
CA GLY A 136 -0.99 -18.36 -19.49
C GLY A 136 -0.69 -17.55 -20.73
N GLN A 137 0.29 -18.03 -21.46
CA GLN A 137 0.68 -17.49 -22.76
C GLN A 137 1.23 -18.60 -23.66
N THR A 138 1.49 -18.32 -24.91
CA THR A 138 2.17 -19.25 -25.80
C THR A 138 3.64 -18.85 -25.95
N ARG A 139 4.55 -19.84 -25.92
CA ARG A 139 5.99 -19.63 -26.12
C ARG A 139 6.55 -20.61 -27.13
N GLU A 140 7.53 -20.15 -27.92
CA GLU A 140 8.30 -20.92 -28.90
C GLU A 140 9.22 -21.91 -28.17
N ARG A 141 8.77 -23.13 -27.93
CA ARG A 141 9.52 -24.12 -27.15
C ARG A 141 10.16 -25.24 -27.98
N LEU A 142 9.85 -25.34 -29.26
CA LEU A 142 10.47 -26.31 -30.17
C LEU A 142 10.90 -25.57 -31.46
N LEU A 143 12.20 -25.58 -31.74
CA LEU A 143 12.84 -24.79 -32.81
C LEU A 143 13.65 -25.69 -33.72
N LYS A 144 13.53 -25.52 -35.06
CA LYS A 144 14.32 -26.24 -36.03
C LYS A 144 15.80 -25.92 -35.88
N ARG A 145 16.63 -26.94 -35.82
CA ARG A 145 18.08 -26.79 -35.61
C ARG A 145 18.72 -25.99 -36.76
N GLY A 146 19.42 -24.90 -36.40
CA GLY A 146 20.19 -24.09 -37.36
C GLY A 146 19.36 -23.08 -38.16
N SER A 147 18.04 -22.94 -37.90
CA SER A 147 17.20 -21.93 -38.57
C SER A 147 17.14 -20.62 -37.82
N ILE A 148 17.55 -20.58 -36.55
CA ILE A 148 17.36 -19.41 -35.67
C ILE A 148 18.67 -18.99 -34.98
N ILE A 149 18.69 -17.72 -34.59
CA ILE A 149 19.63 -17.13 -33.64
C ILE A 149 18.86 -16.33 -32.60
N TRP A 150 19.27 -16.45 -31.34
CA TRP A 150 18.69 -15.66 -30.24
C TRP A 150 19.25 -14.23 -30.27
N LYS A 151 18.36 -13.25 -30.14
CA LYS A 151 18.69 -11.81 -30.02
C LYS A 151 18.06 -11.22 -28.77
N LYS A 152 18.56 -10.08 -28.32
CA LYS A 152 18.21 -9.35 -27.11
C LYS A 152 18.83 -9.96 -25.85
N ARG A 153 19.43 -9.09 -25.03
CA ARG A 153 20.04 -9.52 -23.74
C ARG A 153 19.01 -9.98 -22.71
N LEU A 154 17.86 -9.31 -22.71
CA LEU A 154 16.71 -9.63 -21.86
C LEU A 154 15.46 -9.75 -22.74
N HIS A 155 14.56 -10.66 -22.38
CA HIS A 155 13.40 -11.02 -23.21
C HIS A 155 13.82 -11.50 -24.59
N GLU A 156 14.83 -12.35 -24.61
CA GLU A 156 15.45 -12.90 -25.79
C GLU A 156 14.42 -13.54 -26.71
N THR A 157 14.58 -13.29 -28.00
CA THR A 157 13.67 -13.74 -29.04
C THR A 157 14.46 -14.51 -30.11
N PRO A 158 14.00 -15.70 -30.51
CA PRO A 158 14.60 -16.40 -31.67
C PRO A 158 14.18 -15.70 -32.95
N VAL A 159 15.16 -15.38 -33.78
CA VAL A 159 14.94 -14.77 -35.12
C VAL A 159 15.55 -15.66 -36.19
N PRO A 160 15.01 -15.66 -37.44
CA PRO A 160 15.60 -16.40 -38.54
C PRO A 160 17.04 -15.95 -38.83
N ILE A 161 17.95 -16.89 -39.09
CA ILE A 161 19.35 -16.58 -39.43
C ILE A 161 19.41 -15.82 -40.78
N ASP A 162 18.60 -16.23 -41.74
CA ASP A 162 18.67 -15.73 -43.11
C ASP A 162 17.77 -14.51 -43.38
N GLY A 163 17.11 -13.98 -42.31
CA GLY A 163 16.20 -12.83 -42.44
C GLY A 163 14.88 -13.15 -43.18
N GLU A 164 14.63 -14.43 -43.51
CA GLU A 164 13.40 -14.89 -44.10
C GLU A 164 12.24 -14.94 -43.10
N LYS A 165 11.01 -15.10 -43.62
CA LYS A 165 9.84 -15.26 -42.75
C LYS A 165 9.91 -16.59 -42.00
N PHE A 166 9.75 -16.51 -40.69
CA PHE A 166 9.69 -17.62 -39.80
C PHE A 166 8.38 -18.39 -39.98
N ILE A 167 8.47 -19.65 -40.39
CA ILE A 167 7.28 -20.52 -40.47
C ILE A 167 7.02 -21.09 -39.12
N HIS A 168 5.95 -20.64 -38.48
CA HIS A 168 5.59 -21.07 -37.13
C HIS A 168 4.17 -21.62 -37.05
N SER A 169 3.94 -22.46 -36.04
CA SER A 169 2.63 -22.99 -35.68
C SER A 169 2.47 -23.07 -34.19
N SER A 170 1.25 -23.03 -33.71
CA SER A 170 0.91 -23.22 -32.30
C SER A 170 0.22 -24.56 -32.07
N VAL A 171 0.56 -25.21 -31.00
CA VAL A 171 -0.14 -26.42 -30.54
C VAL A 171 -1.29 -25.99 -29.67
N PRO A 172 -2.56 -26.25 -30.04
CA PRO A 172 -3.70 -25.94 -29.20
C PRO A 172 -3.62 -26.72 -27.89
N TYR A 173 -3.66 -26.01 -26.77
CA TYR A 173 -3.72 -26.61 -25.44
C TYR A 173 -5.14 -27.12 -25.14
N GLY A 174 -5.26 -28.29 -24.55
CA GLY A 174 -6.52 -28.90 -24.17
C GLY A 174 -6.45 -30.42 -24.01
N GLU A 175 -7.60 -31.08 -23.87
CA GLU A 175 -7.70 -32.54 -23.63
C GLU A 175 -6.94 -33.39 -24.66
N LYS A 176 -6.92 -32.97 -25.94
CA LYS A 176 -6.22 -33.69 -27.01
C LYS A 176 -4.72 -33.48 -27.02
N ASN A 177 -4.25 -32.37 -26.47
CA ASN A 177 -2.82 -32.05 -26.33
C ASN A 177 -2.57 -31.27 -25.05
N PRO A 178 -2.37 -31.95 -23.93
CA PRO A 178 -2.13 -31.31 -22.64
C PRO A 178 -0.65 -30.94 -22.42
N THR A 179 0.19 -30.94 -23.46
CA THR A 179 1.61 -30.56 -23.33
C THR A 179 1.71 -29.07 -23.00
N THR A 180 2.32 -28.78 -21.86
CA THR A 180 2.50 -27.40 -21.40
C THR A 180 3.79 -27.27 -20.56
N TRP A 181 4.33 -26.06 -20.54
CA TRP A 181 5.35 -25.67 -19.58
C TRP A 181 4.70 -24.99 -18.39
N LEU A 182 4.97 -25.50 -17.20
CA LEU A 182 4.50 -24.95 -15.94
C LEU A 182 5.67 -24.25 -15.26
N HIS A 183 5.57 -22.93 -15.10
CA HIS A 183 6.55 -22.13 -14.39
C HIS A 183 6.34 -22.21 -12.88
N LEU A 184 7.34 -22.73 -12.18
CA LEU A 184 7.28 -22.88 -10.72
C LEU A 184 8.04 -21.74 -10.01
N GLY A 185 7.75 -20.52 -10.37
CA GLY A 185 8.45 -19.30 -9.89
C GLY A 185 8.38 -19.03 -8.37
N ALA A 186 7.72 -19.90 -7.59
CA ALA A 186 7.65 -19.80 -6.12
C ALA A 186 9.04 -19.92 -5.43
N ASP A 187 10.03 -20.52 -6.11
CA ASP A 187 11.40 -20.65 -5.61
C ASP A 187 12.24 -19.38 -5.79
N ARG A 188 11.68 -18.29 -6.33
CA ARG A 188 12.40 -17.02 -6.46
C ARG A 188 12.43 -16.31 -5.12
N ASP A 189 13.62 -15.88 -4.72
CA ASP A 189 13.77 -14.99 -3.58
C ASP A 189 12.97 -13.71 -3.81
N GLN A 190 11.93 -13.52 -3.00
CA GLN A 190 11.03 -12.36 -3.02
C GLN A 190 11.45 -11.30 -1.99
N SER A 191 12.64 -11.43 -1.40
CA SER A 191 13.17 -10.37 -0.53
C SER A 191 13.31 -9.06 -1.30
N LYS A 192 13.15 -7.96 -0.59
CA LYS A 192 13.25 -6.62 -1.18
C LYS A 192 14.61 -6.42 -1.86
N GLU A 193 15.67 -6.94 -1.25
CA GLU A 193 17.04 -6.88 -1.76
C GLU A 193 17.20 -7.65 -3.09
N ALA A 194 16.62 -8.84 -3.18
CA ALA A 194 16.66 -9.65 -4.39
C ALA A 194 15.87 -9.00 -5.54
N ILE A 195 14.71 -8.41 -5.24
CA ILE A 195 13.91 -7.67 -6.22
C ILE A 195 14.69 -6.47 -6.75
N ILE A 196 15.28 -5.64 -5.87
CA ILE A 196 16.07 -4.47 -6.26
C ILE A 196 17.26 -4.90 -7.16
N LYS A 197 18.01 -5.94 -6.76
CA LYS A 197 19.15 -6.46 -7.53
C LYS A 197 18.73 -6.94 -8.92
N ARG A 198 17.61 -7.67 -9.01
CA ARG A 198 17.07 -8.17 -10.28
C ARG A 198 16.60 -7.04 -11.19
N THR A 199 15.87 -6.06 -10.65
CA THR A 199 15.41 -4.87 -11.40
C THR A 199 16.60 -4.06 -11.92
N ALA A 200 17.62 -3.82 -11.10
CA ALA A 200 18.83 -3.11 -11.52
C ALA A 200 19.60 -3.85 -12.64
N ARG A 201 19.72 -5.18 -12.56
CA ARG A 201 20.30 -6.00 -13.63
C ARG A 201 19.47 -5.90 -14.91
N ASN A 202 18.17 -6.09 -14.83
CA ASN A 202 17.29 -6.05 -16.00
C ASN A 202 17.31 -4.68 -16.68
N ARG A 203 17.29 -3.60 -15.89
CA ARG A 203 17.43 -2.24 -16.38
C ARG A 203 18.73 -2.06 -17.17
N ARG A 204 19.88 -2.44 -16.61
CA ARG A 204 21.17 -2.33 -17.26
C ARG A 204 21.22 -3.06 -18.62
N MET A 205 20.68 -4.29 -18.66
CA MET A 205 20.63 -5.08 -19.89
C MET A 205 19.78 -4.41 -20.99
N LEU A 206 18.63 -3.86 -20.63
CA LEU A 206 17.75 -3.15 -21.58
C LEU A 206 18.35 -1.81 -22.03
N GLU A 207 19.05 -1.10 -21.15
CA GLU A 207 19.77 0.13 -21.51
C GLU A 207 20.90 -0.15 -22.52
N MET A 208 21.61 -1.28 -22.36
CA MET A 208 22.62 -1.75 -23.31
C MET A 208 21.99 -2.14 -24.66
N ASP A 209 20.84 -2.85 -24.64
CA ASP A 209 20.12 -3.18 -25.89
C ASP A 209 19.67 -1.91 -26.62
N LEU A 210 19.13 -0.93 -25.89
CA LEU A 210 18.70 0.35 -26.46
C LEU A 210 19.87 1.12 -27.09
N GLU A 211 21.04 1.12 -26.44
CA GLU A 211 22.25 1.78 -26.98
C GLU A 211 22.73 1.12 -28.28
N ASP A 212 22.81 -0.22 -28.29
CA ASP A 212 23.22 -0.98 -29.45
C ASP A 212 22.23 -0.82 -30.62
N GLU A 213 20.93 -0.88 -30.36
CA GLU A 213 19.89 -0.71 -31.38
C GLU A 213 19.96 0.68 -32.03
N ARG A 214 20.12 1.74 -31.24
CA ARG A 214 20.26 3.10 -31.78
C ARG A 214 21.54 3.29 -32.57
N LYS A 215 22.62 2.62 -32.17
CA LYS A 215 23.90 2.68 -32.87
C LYS A 215 23.87 1.90 -34.16
N ASP A 216 23.28 0.70 -34.17
CA ASP A 216 23.35 -0.22 -35.34
C ASP A 216 22.24 0.08 -36.35
N ASN A 217 21.04 0.44 -35.89
CA ASN A 217 19.85 0.63 -36.71
C ASN A 217 19.41 2.10 -36.85
N GLY A 218 20.02 3.02 -36.05
CA GLY A 218 19.60 4.42 -35.98
C GLY A 218 18.34 4.66 -35.13
N GLU A 219 17.68 3.61 -34.69
CA GLU A 219 16.43 3.69 -33.95
C GLU A 219 16.28 2.56 -32.93
N ALA A 220 15.45 2.79 -31.92
CA ALA A 220 15.13 1.81 -30.89
C ALA A 220 14.02 0.84 -31.33
N ASP A 221 14.13 -0.39 -30.90
CA ASP A 221 13.05 -1.37 -31.02
C ASP A 221 11.90 -1.00 -30.06
N PRO A 222 10.64 -0.94 -30.52
CA PRO A 222 9.50 -0.60 -29.66
C PRO A 222 9.42 -1.46 -28.41
N ARG A 223 9.75 -2.73 -28.48
CA ARG A 223 9.67 -3.66 -27.35
C ARG A 223 10.71 -3.34 -26.28
N THR A 224 11.92 -2.93 -26.67
CA THR A 224 12.96 -2.45 -25.74
C THR A 224 12.50 -1.19 -25.02
N LEU A 225 11.88 -0.25 -25.74
CA LEU A 225 11.30 0.96 -25.15
C LEU A 225 10.24 0.61 -24.11
N LEU A 226 9.29 -0.27 -24.43
CA LEU A 226 8.20 -0.63 -23.53
C LEU A 226 8.71 -1.28 -22.24
N TYR A 227 9.69 -2.20 -22.34
CA TYR A 227 10.25 -2.84 -21.14
C TYR A 227 11.04 -1.87 -20.25
N LEU A 228 11.77 -0.92 -20.84
CA LEU A 228 12.42 0.14 -20.09
C LEU A 228 11.39 1.07 -19.42
N MET A 229 10.32 1.41 -20.13
CA MET A 229 9.22 2.20 -19.57
C MET A 229 8.60 1.53 -18.36
N LYS A 230 8.38 0.20 -18.37
CA LYS A 230 7.88 -0.54 -17.22
C LYS A 230 8.79 -0.36 -15.99
N ILE A 231 10.11 -0.46 -16.18
CA ILE A 231 11.08 -0.30 -15.10
C ILE A 231 11.15 1.17 -14.62
N TYR A 232 11.23 2.13 -15.54
CA TYR A 232 11.33 3.54 -15.18
C TYR A 232 10.05 4.10 -14.55
N GLY A 233 8.89 3.58 -14.96
CA GLY A 233 7.60 3.98 -14.40
C GLY A 233 7.37 3.55 -12.95
N GLU A 234 8.11 2.54 -12.47
CA GLU A 234 8.10 2.10 -11.07
C GLU A 234 8.99 2.96 -10.15
N GLU A 235 9.87 3.79 -10.72
CA GLU A 235 10.80 4.68 -10.00
C GLU A 235 10.13 6.02 -9.66
N ASP A 236 9.05 5.96 -8.88
CA ASP A 236 8.12 7.06 -8.57
C ASP A 236 8.78 8.34 -8.00
N LYS A 237 9.97 8.21 -7.38
CA LYS A 237 10.74 9.32 -6.79
C LYS A 237 11.82 9.90 -7.69
N ASN A 238 12.06 9.30 -8.84
CA ASN A 238 13.11 9.73 -9.76
C ASN A 238 12.52 10.47 -10.96
N GLN A 239 12.40 11.80 -10.84
CA GLN A 239 11.83 12.66 -11.88
C GLN A 239 12.53 12.52 -13.24
N GLU A 240 13.85 12.33 -13.28
CA GLU A 240 14.60 12.17 -14.53
C GLU A 240 14.17 10.89 -15.26
N LEU A 241 14.01 9.77 -14.53
CA LEU A 241 13.57 8.51 -15.13
C LEU A 241 12.11 8.57 -15.57
N LEU A 242 11.25 9.25 -14.80
CA LEU A 242 9.86 9.47 -15.20
C LEU A 242 9.75 10.29 -16.50
N LEU A 243 10.58 11.31 -16.66
CA LEU A 243 10.63 12.09 -17.91
C LEU A 243 11.15 11.26 -19.08
N LYS A 244 12.23 10.49 -18.89
CA LYS A 244 12.74 9.54 -19.92
C LYS A 244 11.66 8.53 -20.29
N CYS A 245 10.89 8.01 -19.33
CA CYS A 245 9.77 7.11 -19.59
C CYS A 245 8.72 7.77 -20.49
N LEU A 246 8.35 9.03 -20.25
CA LEU A 246 7.40 9.76 -21.08
C LEU A 246 7.89 9.97 -22.51
N ASP A 247 9.18 10.28 -22.69
CA ASP A 247 9.75 10.46 -24.03
C ASP A 247 9.85 9.13 -24.80
N MET A 248 10.23 8.04 -24.12
CA MET A 248 10.18 6.69 -24.70
C MET A 248 8.76 6.28 -25.06
N GLY A 249 7.75 6.66 -24.25
CA GLY A 249 6.35 6.39 -24.55
C GLY A 249 5.85 7.07 -25.81
N LYS A 250 6.25 8.32 -26.05
CA LYS A 250 5.94 9.02 -27.31
C LYS A 250 6.57 8.30 -28.52
N GLU A 251 7.86 7.98 -28.42
CA GLU A 251 8.58 7.24 -29.46
C GLU A 251 7.93 5.87 -29.73
N TYR A 252 7.53 5.17 -28.67
CA TYR A 252 6.82 3.89 -28.78
C TYR A 252 5.50 4.03 -29.54
N LEU A 253 4.66 4.99 -29.15
CA LEU A 253 3.35 5.20 -29.78
C LEU A 253 3.44 5.62 -31.25
N GLU A 254 4.54 6.26 -31.67
CA GLU A 254 4.80 6.60 -33.07
C GLU A 254 5.20 5.38 -33.92
N LYS A 255 5.88 4.38 -33.30
CA LYS A 255 6.48 3.26 -34.03
C LYS A 255 5.69 1.97 -33.96
N SER A 256 5.04 1.70 -32.80
CA SER A 256 4.36 0.43 -32.59
C SER A 256 2.90 0.49 -33.03
N GLY A 257 2.48 -0.49 -33.83
CA GLY A 257 1.07 -0.73 -34.15
C GLY A 257 0.42 -1.86 -33.38
N TRP A 258 1.08 -2.39 -32.33
CA TRP A 258 0.53 -3.49 -31.53
C TRP A 258 -0.40 -2.96 -30.44
N ASP A 259 -1.70 -3.15 -30.65
CA ASP A 259 -2.78 -2.56 -29.87
C ASP A 259 -2.68 -2.82 -28.38
N GLU A 260 -2.40 -4.06 -27.97
CA GLU A 260 -2.34 -4.46 -26.57
C GLU A 260 -1.20 -3.73 -25.81
N GLU A 261 -0.02 -3.67 -26.42
CA GLU A 261 1.13 -2.99 -25.83
C GLU A 261 0.99 -1.47 -25.86
N ARG A 262 0.29 -0.89 -26.86
CA ARG A 262 -0.01 0.54 -26.90
C ARG A 262 -0.91 0.95 -25.72
N ALA A 263 -1.94 0.14 -25.40
CA ALA A 263 -2.78 0.38 -24.22
C ALA A 263 -1.96 0.36 -22.92
N VAL A 264 -1.01 -0.59 -22.79
CA VAL A 264 -0.06 -0.63 -21.66
C VAL A 264 0.83 0.62 -21.63
N CYS A 265 1.33 1.07 -22.77
CA CYS A 265 2.13 2.29 -22.88
C CYS A 265 1.39 3.51 -22.35
N TYR A 266 0.13 3.71 -22.75
CA TYR A 266 -0.71 4.81 -22.25
C TYR A 266 -0.90 4.75 -20.72
N LYS A 267 -1.12 3.57 -20.14
CA LYS A 267 -1.26 3.38 -18.69
C LYS A 267 0.01 3.76 -17.93
N ILE A 268 1.19 3.33 -18.43
CA ILE A 268 2.48 3.68 -17.83
C ILE A 268 2.72 5.19 -17.91
N MET A 269 2.53 5.81 -19.09
CA MET A 269 2.70 7.26 -19.27
C MET A 269 1.78 8.05 -18.32
N ALA A 270 0.51 7.67 -18.21
CA ALA A 270 -0.42 8.33 -17.28
C ALA A 270 -0.01 8.17 -15.81
N THR A 271 0.57 7.02 -15.45
CA THR A 271 1.12 6.81 -14.10
C THR A 271 2.31 7.71 -13.84
N CYS A 272 3.26 7.80 -14.77
CA CYS A 272 4.41 8.72 -14.69
C CYS A 272 3.96 10.19 -14.57
N MET A 273 2.97 10.62 -15.38
CA MET A 273 2.39 11.95 -15.27
C MET A 273 1.77 12.20 -13.89
N GLY A 274 1.09 11.19 -13.33
CA GLY A 274 0.54 11.25 -11.97
C GLY A 274 1.62 11.48 -10.91
N HIS A 275 2.75 10.75 -10.97
CA HIS A 275 3.89 10.94 -10.07
C HIS A 275 4.58 12.30 -10.23
N LEU A 276 4.54 12.87 -11.43
CA LEU A 276 5.04 14.21 -11.73
C LEU A 276 4.05 15.35 -11.37
N GLY A 277 2.88 15.04 -10.81
CA GLY A 277 1.82 16.00 -10.51
C GLY A 277 1.08 16.55 -11.73
N ARG A 278 1.30 15.99 -12.93
CA ARG A 278 0.70 16.40 -14.21
C ARG A 278 -0.66 15.71 -14.43
N HIS A 279 -1.58 15.90 -13.50
CA HIS A 279 -2.84 15.14 -13.46
C HIS A 279 -3.79 15.45 -14.62
N GLU A 280 -3.79 16.70 -15.10
CA GLU A 280 -4.59 17.10 -16.27
C GLU A 280 -4.03 16.46 -17.55
N ASP A 281 -2.73 16.46 -17.72
CA ASP A 281 -2.08 15.80 -18.87
C ASP A 281 -2.36 14.29 -18.88
N ALA A 282 -2.33 13.65 -17.72
CA ALA A 282 -2.68 12.23 -17.57
C ALA A 282 -4.14 11.96 -17.96
N ARG A 283 -5.07 12.80 -17.53
CA ARG A 283 -6.48 12.74 -17.92
C ARG A 283 -6.63 12.84 -19.45
N ASP A 284 -6.02 13.83 -20.05
CA ASP A 284 -6.18 14.11 -21.49
C ASP A 284 -5.54 13.01 -22.35
N LEU A 285 -4.38 12.48 -21.91
CA LEU A 285 -3.75 11.31 -22.52
C LEU A 285 -4.68 10.09 -22.49
N LEU A 286 -5.27 9.78 -21.34
CA LEU A 286 -6.17 8.63 -21.17
C LEU A 286 -7.49 8.78 -21.91
N MET A 287 -8.03 10.00 -22.01
CA MET A 287 -9.19 10.29 -22.85
C MET A 287 -8.90 10.03 -24.34
N ASN A 288 -7.68 10.31 -24.81
CA ASN A 288 -7.27 9.97 -26.15
C ASN A 288 -7.06 8.45 -26.33
N ALA A 289 -6.44 7.78 -25.34
CA ALA A 289 -6.28 6.33 -25.35
C ALA A 289 -7.62 5.60 -25.47
N LEU A 290 -8.66 6.07 -24.78
CA LEU A 290 -10.01 5.49 -24.85
C LEU A 290 -10.70 5.62 -26.22
N LYS A 291 -10.27 6.55 -27.09
CA LYS A 291 -10.75 6.61 -28.46
C LYS A 291 -10.18 5.47 -29.31
N GLU A 292 -8.96 5.03 -29.00
CA GLU A 292 -8.30 3.91 -29.67
C GLU A 292 -8.73 2.56 -29.06
N TYR A 293 -8.87 2.50 -27.71
CA TYR A 293 -9.11 1.27 -26.93
C TYR A 293 -10.32 1.38 -26.00
N PRO A 294 -11.55 1.54 -26.51
CA PRO A 294 -12.75 1.78 -25.70
C PRO A 294 -13.17 0.56 -24.85
N TYR A 295 -12.61 -0.62 -25.10
CA TYR A 295 -12.96 -1.86 -24.39
C TYR A 295 -11.91 -2.28 -23.35
N ASP A 296 -10.87 -1.47 -23.10
CA ASP A 296 -9.87 -1.73 -22.05
C ASP A 296 -10.33 -1.19 -20.69
N PRO A 297 -10.77 -2.05 -19.75
CA PRO A 297 -11.30 -1.60 -18.46
C PRO A 297 -10.25 -0.88 -17.60
N LEU A 298 -8.96 -1.24 -17.72
CA LEU A 298 -7.90 -0.59 -16.94
C LEU A 298 -7.66 0.85 -17.38
N LEU A 299 -7.84 1.21 -18.65
CA LEU A 299 -7.76 2.61 -19.08
C LEU A 299 -8.82 3.48 -18.38
N TYR A 300 -10.03 2.96 -18.18
CA TYR A 300 -11.08 3.65 -17.42
C TYR A 300 -10.71 3.81 -15.95
N LEU A 301 -10.11 2.79 -15.33
CA LEU A 301 -9.66 2.90 -13.94
C LEU A 301 -8.49 3.87 -13.78
N HIS A 302 -7.53 3.88 -14.71
CA HIS A 302 -6.47 4.89 -14.73
C HIS A 302 -7.02 6.30 -14.92
N LEU A 303 -8.05 6.48 -15.77
CA LEU A 303 -8.73 7.76 -15.92
C LEU A 303 -9.47 8.16 -14.64
N ALA A 304 -10.15 7.23 -13.98
CA ALA A 304 -10.75 7.45 -12.66
C ALA A 304 -9.69 7.87 -11.63
N ARG A 305 -8.49 7.26 -11.65
CA ARG A 305 -7.35 7.67 -10.79
C ARG A 305 -6.86 9.08 -11.10
N ALA A 306 -6.80 9.48 -12.37
CA ALA A 306 -6.46 10.84 -12.74
C ALA A 306 -7.48 11.84 -12.17
N TYR A 307 -8.78 11.55 -12.25
CA TYR A 307 -9.82 12.36 -11.65
C TYR A 307 -9.81 12.36 -10.11
N ARG A 308 -9.39 11.26 -9.47
CA ARG A 308 -9.12 11.23 -8.02
C ARG A 308 -8.06 12.25 -7.64
N ASN A 309 -6.96 12.29 -8.40
CA ASN A 309 -5.87 13.23 -8.16
C ASN A 309 -6.27 14.70 -8.40
N LEU A 310 -7.26 14.93 -9.25
CA LEU A 310 -7.90 16.24 -9.48
C LEU A 310 -9.05 16.55 -8.50
N GLU A 311 -9.27 15.70 -7.49
CA GLU A 311 -10.35 15.78 -6.50
C GLU A 311 -11.75 15.85 -7.13
N ASN A 312 -11.91 15.43 -8.38
CA ASN A 312 -13.19 15.38 -9.08
C ASN A 312 -13.89 14.03 -8.82
N TRP A 313 -14.51 13.92 -7.65
CA TRP A 313 -15.17 12.71 -7.17
C TRP A 313 -16.35 12.25 -8.04
N SER A 314 -17.06 13.19 -8.69
CA SER A 314 -18.17 12.85 -9.59
C SER A 314 -17.66 12.15 -10.86
N ALA A 315 -16.63 12.69 -11.48
CA ALA A 315 -16.01 12.09 -12.66
C ALA A 315 -15.32 10.76 -12.30
N LEU A 316 -14.63 10.67 -11.15
CA LEU A 316 -14.07 9.41 -10.64
C LEU A 316 -15.14 8.33 -10.57
N LYS A 317 -16.29 8.60 -9.91
CA LYS A 317 -17.40 7.64 -9.79
C LYS A 317 -17.89 7.16 -11.14
N HIS A 318 -18.04 8.08 -12.08
CA HIS A 318 -18.53 7.79 -13.44
C HIS A 318 -17.60 6.82 -14.16
N TRP A 319 -16.31 7.14 -14.24
CA TRP A 319 -15.34 6.34 -14.98
C TRP A 319 -15.00 5.03 -14.28
N LEU A 320 -14.92 5.02 -12.95
CA LEU A 320 -14.79 3.80 -12.15
C LEU A 320 -15.91 2.82 -12.43
N LYS A 321 -17.16 3.30 -12.48
CA LYS A 321 -18.31 2.45 -12.78
C LYS A 321 -18.19 1.81 -14.15
N ILE A 322 -17.87 2.60 -15.19
CA ILE A 322 -17.72 2.07 -16.55
C ILE A 322 -16.63 0.99 -16.58
N GLY A 323 -15.43 1.28 -16.04
CA GLY A 323 -14.33 0.32 -16.03
C GLY A 323 -14.64 -0.98 -15.29
N MET A 324 -15.39 -0.91 -14.18
CA MET A 324 -15.79 -2.10 -13.42
C MET A 324 -16.93 -2.92 -14.06
N ASP A 325 -17.77 -2.28 -14.87
CA ASP A 325 -18.90 -2.92 -15.55
C ASP A 325 -18.46 -3.59 -16.88
N LEU A 326 -17.26 -3.23 -17.42
CA LEU A 326 -16.76 -3.84 -18.65
C LEU A 326 -16.30 -5.29 -18.43
N ASN A 327 -16.60 -6.14 -19.42
CA ASN A 327 -16.20 -7.55 -19.38
C ASN A 327 -14.76 -7.71 -19.92
N LEU A 328 -13.87 -8.24 -19.10
CA LEU A 328 -12.47 -8.53 -19.49
C LEU A 328 -12.34 -9.48 -20.67
N SER A 329 -13.32 -10.36 -20.92
CA SER A 329 -13.30 -11.28 -22.06
C SER A 329 -13.43 -10.57 -23.40
N GLU A 330 -13.89 -9.31 -23.41
CA GLU A 330 -13.99 -8.46 -24.60
C GLU A 330 -12.74 -7.58 -24.79
N SER A 331 -11.91 -7.46 -23.75
CA SER A 331 -10.62 -6.78 -23.82
C SER A 331 -9.64 -7.64 -24.64
N ARG A 332 -9.03 -7.04 -25.66
CA ARG A 332 -7.92 -7.67 -26.40
C ARG A 332 -6.60 -7.64 -25.62
N ALA A 333 -6.56 -6.92 -24.53
CA ALA A 333 -5.40 -6.78 -23.66
C ALA A 333 -5.21 -8.03 -22.78
N GLN A 334 -4.78 -9.14 -23.38
CA GLN A 334 -4.45 -10.40 -22.67
C GLN A 334 -3.32 -10.24 -21.64
N MET A 335 -2.66 -9.08 -21.60
CA MET A 335 -1.60 -8.77 -20.65
C MET A 335 -2.11 -7.99 -19.43
N ASP A 336 -3.40 -7.65 -19.39
CA ASP A 336 -3.95 -6.96 -18.24
C ASP A 336 -4.22 -7.96 -17.12
N ASN A 337 -3.50 -7.74 -16.05
CA ASN A 337 -3.59 -8.55 -14.86
C ASN A 337 -4.98 -8.35 -14.23
N ILE A 338 -5.82 -9.39 -14.22
CA ILE A 338 -7.12 -9.40 -13.53
C ILE A 338 -6.96 -8.93 -12.07
N LEU A 339 -5.82 -9.24 -11.47
CA LEU A 339 -5.49 -8.80 -10.11
C LEU A 339 -5.33 -7.27 -10.06
N GLU A 340 -4.63 -6.66 -11.03
CA GLU A 340 -4.48 -5.20 -11.10
C GLU A 340 -5.83 -4.50 -11.20
N LEU A 341 -6.72 -5.01 -12.07
CA LEU A 341 -8.09 -4.49 -12.20
C LEU A 341 -8.85 -4.51 -10.87
N LYS A 342 -8.80 -5.65 -10.16
CA LYS A 342 -9.49 -5.82 -8.88
C LYS A 342 -8.89 -4.93 -7.78
N VAL A 343 -7.56 -4.84 -7.71
CA VAL A 343 -6.86 -4.02 -6.71
C VAL A 343 -7.12 -2.54 -6.95
N LEU A 344 -6.85 -2.05 -8.16
CA LEU A 344 -7.05 -0.64 -8.50
C LEU A 344 -8.52 -0.23 -8.38
N GLY A 345 -9.46 -1.08 -8.80
CA GLY A 345 -10.89 -0.85 -8.63
C GLY A 345 -11.30 -0.73 -7.17
N ALA A 346 -10.82 -1.65 -6.31
CA ALA A 346 -11.12 -1.62 -4.88
C ALA A 346 -10.49 -0.41 -4.16
N GLU A 347 -9.25 -0.02 -4.53
CA GLU A 347 -8.59 1.19 -4.03
C GLU A 347 -9.39 2.45 -4.38
N LEU A 348 -9.80 2.60 -5.64
CA LEU A 348 -10.57 3.76 -6.08
C LEU A 348 -11.97 3.81 -5.46
N MET A 349 -12.63 2.66 -5.23
CA MET A 349 -13.88 2.60 -4.47
C MET A 349 -13.69 3.08 -3.03
N LEU A 350 -12.63 2.60 -2.36
CA LEU A 350 -12.31 3.00 -1.00
C LEU A 350 -12.10 4.52 -0.90
N GLU A 351 -11.27 5.08 -1.76
CA GLU A 351 -11.00 6.52 -1.85
C GLU A 351 -12.29 7.33 -2.11
N PHE A 352 -13.12 6.87 -3.06
CA PHE A 352 -14.40 7.52 -3.36
C PHE A 352 -15.34 7.54 -2.16
N TYR A 353 -15.48 6.41 -1.45
CA TYR A 353 -16.37 6.35 -0.30
C TYR A 353 -15.84 7.11 0.92
N LEU A 354 -14.52 7.21 1.09
CA LEU A 354 -13.91 8.00 2.16
C LEU A 354 -14.02 9.50 1.93
N HIS A 355 -13.66 9.97 0.73
CA HIS A 355 -13.45 11.39 0.46
C HIS A 355 -14.58 12.01 -0.37
N GLY A 356 -15.15 11.29 -1.33
CA GLY A 356 -16.23 11.76 -2.20
C GLY A 356 -17.61 11.64 -1.56
N GLU A 357 -18.04 10.43 -1.21
CA GLU A 357 -19.36 10.18 -0.61
C GLU A 357 -19.36 10.33 0.92
N LYS A 358 -18.19 10.27 1.57
CA LYS A 358 -18.02 10.32 3.04
C LYS A 358 -18.87 9.28 3.77
N ASN A 359 -18.91 8.06 3.23
CA ASN A 359 -19.72 6.96 3.71
C ASN A 359 -18.82 5.85 4.28
N ILE A 360 -18.62 5.87 5.59
CA ILE A 360 -17.73 4.95 6.31
C ILE A 360 -18.14 3.47 6.12
N ARG A 361 -19.45 3.18 6.06
CA ARG A 361 -19.91 1.81 5.85
C ARG A 361 -19.46 1.27 4.49
N LYS A 362 -19.70 2.02 3.42
CA LYS A 362 -19.27 1.61 2.07
C LYS A 362 -17.75 1.61 1.93
N ALA A 363 -17.06 2.54 2.61
CA ALA A 363 -15.60 2.54 2.67
C ALA A 363 -15.06 1.26 3.33
N TRP A 364 -15.67 0.80 4.43
CA TRP A 364 -15.33 -0.48 5.04
C TRP A 364 -15.58 -1.66 4.10
N GLU A 365 -16.72 -1.70 3.40
CA GLU A 365 -17.02 -2.74 2.41
C GLU A 365 -15.96 -2.79 1.29
N ALA A 366 -15.52 -1.63 0.78
CA ALA A 366 -14.46 -1.51 -0.21
C ALA A 366 -13.08 -1.93 0.35
N SER A 367 -12.75 -1.54 1.58
CA SER A 367 -11.51 -1.96 2.25
C SER A 367 -11.44 -3.46 2.48
N ARG A 368 -12.57 -4.09 2.83
CA ARG A 368 -12.69 -5.54 2.94
C ARG A 368 -12.45 -6.24 1.60
N LEU A 369 -13.00 -5.69 0.51
CA LEU A 369 -12.74 -6.20 -0.83
C LEU A 369 -11.25 -6.08 -1.18
N LEU A 370 -10.64 -4.92 -0.91
CA LEU A 370 -9.21 -4.67 -1.16
C LEU A 370 -8.33 -5.65 -0.37
N ASN A 371 -8.62 -5.86 0.93
CA ASN A 371 -7.87 -6.81 1.74
C ASN A 371 -8.02 -8.26 1.25
N LYS A 372 -9.18 -8.63 0.70
CA LYS A 372 -9.40 -9.96 0.11
C LYS A 372 -8.56 -10.18 -1.15
N VAL A 373 -8.42 -9.17 -2.02
CA VAL A 373 -7.68 -9.29 -3.30
C VAL A 373 -6.19 -8.97 -3.16
N ASN A 374 -5.81 -8.18 -2.17
CA ASN A 374 -4.42 -7.79 -1.88
C ASN A 374 -4.18 -7.78 -0.36
N PRO A 375 -3.97 -8.96 0.29
CA PRO A 375 -3.87 -9.11 1.74
C PRO A 375 -2.52 -8.63 2.27
N THR A 376 -2.36 -7.32 2.43
CA THR A 376 -1.20 -6.69 3.08
C THR A 376 -1.50 -6.36 4.55
N LYS A 377 -0.46 -6.22 5.37
CA LYS A 377 -0.61 -5.74 6.75
C LYS A 377 -1.32 -4.38 6.81
N SER A 378 -1.01 -3.48 5.87
CA SER A 378 -1.65 -2.16 5.76
C SER A 378 -3.15 -2.29 5.46
N ASN A 379 -3.53 -3.10 4.46
CA ASN A 379 -4.93 -3.27 4.08
C ASN A 379 -5.75 -3.92 5.20
N LYS A 380 -5.16 -4.87 5.93
CA LYS A 380 -5.79 -5.49 7.10
C LYS A 380 -6.02 -4.46 8.22
N ASN A 381 -5.02 -3.65 8.53
CA ASN A 381 -5.14 -2.59 9.54
C ASN A 381 -6.21 -1.54 9.14
N ASN A 382 -6.27 -1.17 7.86
CA ASN A 382 -7.26 -0.24 7.34
C ASN A 382 -8.69 -0.81 7.45
N GLU A 383 -8.89 -2.09 7.11
CA GLU A 383 -10.18 -2.77 7.27
C GLU A 383 -10.64 -2.77 8.73
N GLU A 384 -9.75 -3.11 9.67
CA GLU A 384 -10.03 -3.12 11.11
C GLU A 384 -10.36 -1.71 11.64
N TYR A 385 -9.57 -0.70 11.25
CA TYR A 385 -9.84 0.69 11.61
C TYR A 385 -11.22 1.16 11.12
N LEU A 386 -11.56 0.88 9.87
CA LEU A 386 -12.85 1.28 9.30
C LEU A 386 -14.02 0.50 9.89
N PHE A 387 -13.82 -0.77 10.27
CA PHE A 387 -14.81 -1.54 11.00
C PHE A 387 -15.13 -0.89 12.35
N ASN A 388 -14.11 -0.59 13.15
CA ASN A 388 -14.27 0.05 14.46
C ASN A 388 -14.92 1.43 14.32
N ARG A 389 -14.55 2.20 13.31
CA ARG A 389 -15.16 3.51 13.03
C ARG A 389 -16.63 3.41 12.67
N LYS A 390 -17.00 2.45 11.83
CA LYS A 390 -18.39 2.16 11.44
C LYS A 390 -19.23 1.79 12.67
N GLU A 391 -18.73 0.91 13.55
CA GLU A 391 -19.44 0.51 14.77
C GLU A 391 -19.62 1.70 15.73
N LEU A 392 -18.60 2.55 15.85
CA LEU A 392 -18.68 3.77 16.67
C LEU A 392 -19.72 4.75 16.11
N ASP A 393 -19.75 4.97 14.79
CA ASP A 393 -20.73 5.86 14.16
C ASP A 393 -22.16 5.35 14.36
N LEU A 394 -22.38 4.02 14.24
CA LEU A 394 -23.69 3.39 14.49
C LEU A 394 -24.13 3.52 15.94
N ALA A 395 -23.22 3.24 16.89
CA ALA A 395 -23.49 3.39 18.31
C ALA A 395 -23.80 4.86 18.69
N THR A 396 -23.08 5.81 18.08
CA THR A 396 -23.32 7.24 18.24
C THR A 396 -24.71 7.66 17.73
N GLU A 397 -25.11 7.13 16.57
CA GLU A 397 -26.46 7.38 16.00
C GLU A 397 -27.56 6.83 16.92
N HIS A 398 -27.39 5.62 17.44
CA HIS A 398 -28.34 5.02 18.37
C HIS A 398 -28.43 5.80 19.69
N ALA A 399 -27.30 6.22 20.25
CA ALA A 399 -27.29 7.07 21.44
C ALA A 399 -28.05 8.38 21.18
N HIS A 400 -27.83 9.02 20.03
CA HIS A 400 -28.51 10.25 19.67
C HIS A 400 -30.03 10.06 19.51
N LYS A 401 -30.47 8.97 18.87
CA LYS A 401 -31.90 8.63 18.78
C LYS A 401 -32.52 8.42 20.16
N LEU A 402 -31.86 7.71 21.05
CA LEU A 402 -32.33 7.49 22.42
C LEU A 402 -32.47 8.81 23.21
N LEU A 403 -31.47 9.68 23.13
CA LEU A 403 -31.50 10.97 23.83
C LEU A 403 -32.58 11.91 23.27
N ASN A 404 -32.86 11.89 21.95
CA ASN A 404 -33.98 12.61 21.37
C ASN A 404 -35.31 12.05 21.82
N TYR A 405 -35.45 10.72 21.87
CA TYR A 405 -36.67 10.07 22.39
C TYR A 405 -36.98 10.52 23.81
N TYR A 406 -35.97 10.63 24.71
CA TYR A 406 -36.19 11.15 26.08
C TYR A 406 -36.76 12.58 26.09
N LYS A 407 -36.32 13.45 25.16
CA LYS A 407 -36.88 14.80 25.02
C LYS A 407 -38.35 14.74 24.58
N ASP A 408 -38.64 13.90 23.58
CA ASP A 408 -39.99 13.80 23.00
C ASP A 408 -41.03 13.30 24.01
N ILE A 409 -40.62 12.46 24.96
CA ILE A 409 -41.50 11.94 26.01
C ILE A 409 -41.42 12.75 27.34
N GLY A 410 -40.71 13.88 27.35
CA GLY A 410 -40.58 14.74 28.55
C GLY A 410 -39.75 14.13 29.70
N LYS A 411 -38.82 13.21 29.37
CA LYS A 411 -37.92 12.56 30.35
C LYS A 411 -36.49 13.10 30.21
N GLU A 412 -36.35 14.41 30.19
CA GLU A 412 -35.06 15.09 30.04
C GLU A 412 -34.08 14.83 31.18
N ASP A 413 -34.60 14.51 32.37
CA ASP A 413 -33.84 14.09 33.57
C ASP A 413 -32.99 12.83 33.32
N LEU A 414 -33.35 11.99 32.37
CA LEU A 414 -32.57 10.79 32.00
C LEU A 414 -31.40 11.08 31.06
N ILE A 415 -31.34 12.26 30.44
CA ILE A 415 -30.33 12.55 29.40
C ILE A 415 -28.91 12.54 29.98
N ALA A 416 -28.65 13.33 31.02
CA ALA A 416 -27.31 13.42 31.60
C ALA A 416 -26.83 12.07 32.20
N PRO A 417 -27.62 11.31 32.95
CA PRO A 417 -27.25 9.98 33.44
C PRO A 417 -26.98 8.98 32.29
N THR A 418 -27.75 9.04 31.20
CA THR A 418 -27.53 8.19 30.06
C THR A 418 -26.19 8.49 29.39
N ILE A 419 -25.85 9.77 29.19
CA ILE A 419 -24.54 10.16 28.60
C ILE A 419 -23.39 9.69 29.48
N GLU A 420 -23.50 9.77 30.81
CA GLU A 420 -22.47 9.28 31.74
C GLU A 420 -22.16 7.78 31.56
N ASN A 421 -23.14 7.00 31.15
CA ASN A 421 -23.01 5.55 30.94
C ASN A 421 -22.69 5.12 29.52
N LEU A 422 -22.54 6.05 28.54
CA LEU A 422 -22.08 5.74 27.21
C LEU A 422 -20.60 5.34 27.19
N LEU A 423 -20.19 4.62 26.14
CA LEU A 423 -18.77 4.35 25.87
C LEU A 423 -17.97 5.66 25.83
N GLY A 424 -16.71 5.62 26.29
CA GLY A 424 -15.84 6.80 26.36
C GLY A 424 -15.77 7.56 25.06
N ASP A 425 -15.53 6.86 23.95
CA ASP A 425 -15.41 7.45 22.62
C ASP A 425 -16.67 8.18 22.15
N ILE A 426 -17.86 7.79 22.63
CA ILE A 426 -19.13 8.47 22.33
C ILE A 426 -19.37 9.60 23.32
N ARG A 427 -19.24 9.33 24.61
CA ARG A 427 -19.50 10.27 25.71
C ARG A 427 -18.64 11.53 25.60
N GLU A 428 -17.39 11.38 25.15
CA GLU A 428 -16.40 12.45 25.05
C GLU A 428 -16.51 13.27 23.74
N LEU A 429 -17.43 12.94 22.85
CA LEU A 429 -17.69 13.75 21.68
C LEU A 429 -18.16 15.17 22.06
N PRO A 430 -17.66 16.23 21.40
CA PRO A 430 -17.97 17.61 21.79
C PRO A 430 -19.45 17.92 21.92
N PHE A 431 -20.28 17.37 21.04
CA PHE A 431 -21.73 17.56 21.10
C PHE A 431 -22.40 16.81 22.27
N MET A 432 -21.86 15.62 22.65
CA MET A 432 -22.34 14.87 23.81
C MET A 432 -22.01 15.60 25.13
N ILE A 433 -20.80 16.14 25.24
CA ILE A 433 -20.40 16.99 26.37
C ILE A 433 -21.29 18.23 26.47
N LYS A 434 -21.56 18.89 25.33
CA LYS A 434 -22.45 20.05 25.28
C LYS A 434 -23.87 19.68 25.72
N LEU A 435 -24.35 18.51 25.29
CA LEU A 435 -25.67 17.99 25.67
C LEU A 435 -25.72 17.62 27.15
N TYR A 436 -24.69 16.92 27.64
CA TYR A 436 -24.52 16.61 29.06
C TYR A 436 -24.57 17.89 29.92
N ASN A 437 -23.77 18.89 29.60
CA ASN A 437 -23.73 20.15 30.31
C ASN A 437 -25.06 20.91 30.27
N ARG A 438 -25.87 20.73 29.21
CA ARG A 438 -27.20 21.35 29.10
C ARG A 438 -28.20 20.73 30.10
N TYR A 439 -28.16 19.42 30.30
CA TYR A 439 -29.15 18.69 31.08
C TYR A 439 -28.67 18.27 32.47
N LYS A 440 -27.38 18.37 32.76
CA LYS A 440 -26.85 18.17 34.12
C LYS A 440 -27.27 19.34 35.03
N GLU A 441 -27.90 19.05 36.16
CA GLU A 441 -28.23 20.07 37.13
C GLU A 441 -26.97 20.82 37.63
N PRO A 442 -26.95 22.17 37.60
CA PRO A 442 -25.79 22.93 38.01
C PRO A 442 -25.65 22.90 39.54
N LYS A 443 -24.43 22.68 40.02
CA LYS A 443 -24.07 22.69 41.45
C LYS A 443 -23.77 24.12 41.92
N VAL A 444 -24.16 24.45 43.15
CA VAL A 444 -23.64 25.61 43.89
C VAL A 444 -22.55 25.13 44.84
N TRP A 445 -21.32 25.61 44.64
CA TRP A 445 -20.15 25.21 45.40
C TRP A 445 -20.09 25.95 46.73
N GLY A 446 -19.76 25.23 47.79
CA GLY A 446 -19.67 25.77 49.16
C GLY A 446 -18.42 26.64 49.38
N GLU A 447 -18.37 27.34 50.53
CA GLU A 447 -17.29 28.30 50.81
C GLU A 447 -15.89 27.70 50.84
N ASN A 448 -15.75 26.43 51.28
CA ASN A 448 -14.49 25.71 51.30
C ASN A 448 -14.29 24.76 50.12
N GLU A 449 -15.07 24.91 49.06
CA GLU A 449 -14.93 24.06 47.86
C GLU A 449 -14.09 24.75 46.77
N VAL A 450 -13.09 24.05 46.26
CA VAL A 450 -12.17 24.50 45.23
C VAL A 450 -12.34 23.62 43.98
N CYS A 451 -12.62 24.24 42.85
CA CYS A 451 -12.58 23.58 41.55
C CYS A 451 -11.26 23.91 40.85
N TYR A 452 -10.46 22.91 40.59
CA TYR A 452 -9.23 23.04 39.80
C TYR A 452 -9.43 22.41 38.42
N TYR A 453 -9.60 23.23 37.41
CA TYR A 453 -9.79 22.78 36.00
C TYR A 453 -8.42 22.64 35.35
N ALA A 454 -7.88 21.41 35.36
CA ALA A 454 -6.52 21.05 34.96
C ALA A 454 -6.49 20.32 33.60
N THR A 455 -7.16 20.89 32.61
CA THR A 455 -7.13 20.37 31.26
C THR A 455 -6.74 21.47 30.25
N PHE A 456 -5.84 21.15 29.33
CA PHE A 456 -5.34 22.07 28.31
C PHE A 456 -5.08 21.31 27.01
N GLY A 457 -5.95 21.50 26.02
CA GLY A 457 -5.83 20.86 24.69
C GLY A 457 -6.06 19.34 24.74
N ARG A 458 -6.88 18.82 23.84
CA ARG A 458 -7.28 17.39 23.83
C ARG A 458 -6.28 16.47 23.15
N GLU A 459 -5.43 16.98 22.28
CA GLU A 459 -4.78 16.15 21.25
C GLU A 459 -3.35 15.70 21.59
N HIS A 460 -2.74 16.19 22.69
CA HIS A 460 -1.30 15.98 22.90
C HIS A 460 -0.86 15.65 24.33
N PHE A 461 -1.78 15.36 25.27
CA PHE A 461 -1.39 15.07 26.64
C PHE A 461 -1.71 13.63 27.03
N GLU A 462 -0.72 12.97 27.60
CA GLU A 462 -0.91 11.68 28.25
C GLU A 462 -1.87 11.84 29.46
N ARG A 463 -2.65 10.80 29.72
CA ARG A 463 -3.49 10.72 30.92
C ARG A 463 -2.63 10.76 32.17
N TRP A 464 -3.01 11.58 33.11
CA TRP A 464 -2.33 11.68 34.39
C TRP A 464 -3.30 11.86 35.55
N GLY A 465 -2.91 11.31 36.71
CA GLY A 465 -3.67 11.32 37.93
C GLY A 465 -2.76 11.24 39.14
N PRO A 466 -3.32 11.00 40.34
CA PRO A 466 -2.57 11.01 41.61
C PRO A 466 -1.35 10.07 41.62
N SER A 467 -1.44 8.87 41.02
CA SER A 467 -0.31 7.92 40.99
C SER A 467 0.79 8.29 40.00
N SER A 468 0.57 9.28 39.14
CA SER A 468 1.57 9.70 38.14
C SER A 468 2.84 10.27 38.80
N LEU A 469 2.77 10.71 40.06
CA LEU A 469 3.95 11.13 40.83
C LEU A 469 5.00 10.01 40.97
N GLU A 470 4.56 8.76 41.09
CA GLU A 470 5.45 7.60 41.27
C GLU A 470 6.18 7.24 39.98
N LYS A 471 5.56 7.51 38.82
CA LYS A 471 6.10 7.17 37.48
C LYS A 471 6.98 8.27 36.88
N GLY A 472 7.02 9.45 37.53
CA GLY A 472 7.62 10.65 36.99
C GLY A 472 6.70 11.35 35.98
N ILE A 473 6.33 12.58 36.27
CA ILE A 473 5.46 13.42 35.44
C ILE A 473 6.04 14.83 35.37
N GLY A 474 5.56 15.67 34.44
CA GLY A 474 5.99 17.05 34.29
C GLY A 474 5.83 17.90 35.58
N GLY A 475 6.65 18.91 35.72
CA GLY A 475 6.63 19.76 36.93
C GLY A 475 5.32 20.51 37.12
N SER A 476 4.62 20.84 36.06
CA SER A 476 3.33 21.53 36.11
C SER A 476 2.21 20.62 36.62
N GLU A 477 2.16 19.37 36.19
CA GLU A 477 1.22 18.35 36.61
C GLU A 477 1.50 17.97 38.10
N THR A 478 2.80 17.81 38.42
CA THR A 478 3.24 17.60 39.83
C THR A 478 2.74 18.71 40.74
N ALA A 479 2.81 19.98 40.29
CA ALA A 479 2.34 21.12 41.07
C ALA A 479 0.81 21.06 41.29
N VAL A 480 0.01 20.70 40.29
CA VAL A 480 -1.45 20.52 40.44
C VAL A 480 -1.74 19.48 41.51
N ILE A 481 -1.09 18.31 41.44
CA ILE A 481 -1.32 17.23 42.40
C ILE A 481 -0.95 17.68 43.83
N ARG A 482 0.25 18.25 44.00
CA ARG A 482 0.75 18.64 45.33
C ARG A 482 -0.04 19.80 45.92
N LEU A 483 -0.34 20.85 45.14
CA LEU A 483 -1.16 21.97 45.64
C LEU A 483 -2.55 21.51 46.03
N SER A 484 -3.17 20.63 45.27
CA SER A 484 -4.48 20.09 45.60
C SER A 484 -4.46 19.30 46.90
N GLN A 485 -3.42 18.47 47.13
CA GLN A 485 -3.23 17.73 48.38
C GLN A 485 -3.02 18.66 49.60
N GLU A 486 -2.21 19.71 49.43
CA GLU A 486 -1.97 20.68 50.51
C GLU A 486 -3.23 21.48 50.85
N TRP A 487 -4.02 21.92 49.86
CA TRP A 487 -5.31 22.56 50.15
C TRP A 487 -6.30 21.63 50.83
N ALA A 488 -6.33 20.35 50.48
CA ALA A 488 -7.13 19.36 51.18
C ALA A 488 -6.71 19.21 52.64
N LYS A 489 -5.42 19.21 52.97
CA LYS A 489 -4.90 19.23 54.33
C LYS A 489 -5.29 20.49 55.13
N LEU A 490 -5.44 21.63 54.45
CA LEU A 490 -5.91 22.88 55.02
C LEU A 490 -7.44 22.92 55.22
N GLY A 491 -8.16 21.86 54.88
CA GLY A 491 -9.60 21.72 55.10
C GLY A 491 -10.48 22.16 53.93
N TYR A 492 -9.87 22.43 52.74
CA TYR A 492 -10.65 22.66 51.53
C TYR A 492 -11.08 21.33 50.89
N LYS A 493 -12.28 21.32 50.33
CA LYS A 493 -12.75 20.23 49.49
C LYS A 493 -12.34 20.52 48.03
N VAL A 494 -11.26 19.89 47.60
CA VAL A 494 -10.67 20.13 46.28
C VAL A 494 -11.18 19.11 45.30
N THR A 495 -11.69 19.58 44.15
CA THR A 495 -12.03 18.73 42.98
C THR A 495 -11.17 19.15 41.80
N VAL A 496 -10.38 18.21 41.31
CA VAL A 496 -9.57 18.38 40.09
C VAL A 496 -10.30 17.78 38.89
N TYR A 497 -10.58 18.60 37.88
CA TYR A 497 -11.06 18.13 36.57
C TYR A 497 -9.91 18.03 35.59
N GLY A 498 -9.60 16.82 35.15
CA GLY A 498 -8.51 16.50 34.22
C GLY A 498 -8.82 15.26 33.40
N ASP A 499 -7.82 14.45 33.10
CA ASP A 499 -7.99 13.10 32.54
C ASP A 499 -7.30 12.04 33.42
N PRO A 500 -7.85 11.72 34.60
CA PRO A 500 -7.25 10.75 35.54
C PRO A 500 -7.39 9.30 35.07
N GLY A 501 -8.04 9.02 33.95
CA GLY A 501 -8.26 7.68 33.45
C GLY A 501 -9.04 6.81 34.42
N GLN A 502 -8.44 5.70 34.87
CA GLN A 502 -9.04 4.78 35.84
C GLN A 502 -8.97 5.29 37.28
N GLU A 503 -8.20 6.37 37.55
CA GLU A 503 -8.03 6.96 38.87
C GLU A 503 -9.10 8.03 39.18
N MET A 504 -10.29 7.89 38.60
CA MET A 504 -11.44 8.70 38.96
C MET A 504 -11.90 8.32 40.39
N GLY A 505 -12.00 9.31 41.28
CA GLY A 505 -12.39 9.06 42.67
C GLY A 505 -11.73 10.01 43.65
N GLU A 506 -11.68 9.62 44.93
CA GLU A 506 -11.03 10.39 45.98
C GLU A 506 -9.68 9.78 46.34
N TYR A 507 -8.63 10.59 46.25
CA TYR A 507 -7.25 10.22 46.60
C TYR A 507 -6.62 11.34 47.42
N ASP A 508 -6.06 11.02 48.58
CA ASP A 508 -5.40 11.98 49.50
C ASP A 508 -6.27 13.21 49.81
N GLY A 509 -7.58 13.02 49.99
CA GLY A 509 -8.54 14.08 50.25
C GLY A 509 -8.90 14.96 49.07
N VAL A 510 -8.43 14.62 47.85
CA VAL A 510 -8.73 15.32 46.61
C VAL A 510 -9.64 14.46 45.73
N THR A 511 -10.74 15.04 45.25
CA THR A 511 -11.63 14.36 44.29
C THR A 511 -11.12 14.57 42.86
N TRP A 512 -10.85 13.49 42.14
CA TRP A 512 -10.40 13.50 40.73
C TRP A 512 -11.53 13.13 39.78
N LEU A 513 -11.88 14.02 38.89
CA LEU A 513 -12.94 13.81 37.92
C LEU A 513 -12.44 14.05 36.50
N PRO A 514 -12.93 13.29 35.52
CA PRO A 514 -12.60 13.55 34.12
C PRO A 514 -13.24 14.85 33.62
N TYR A 515 -12.56 15.54 32.70
CA TYR A 515 -12.94 16.84 32.19
C TYR A 515 -14.37 16.90 31.60
N TYR A 516 -14.87 15.80 31.02
CA TYR A 516 -16.21 15.74 30.46
C TYR A 516 -17.33 15.79 31.50
N LYS A 517 -17.02 15.59 32.80
CA LYS A 517 -17.95 15.78 33.93
C LYS A 517 -18.01 17.22 34.41
N PHE A 518 -17.12 18.10 33.93
CA PHE A 518 -17.14 19.50 34.29
C PHE A 518 -18.39 20.18 33.74
N ASN A 519 -19.13 20.90 34.59
CA ASN A 519 -20.30 21.67 34.20
C ASN A 519 -20.00 23.18 34.28
N PRO A 520 -19.83 23.88 33.17
CA PRO A 520 -19.53 25.32 33.17
C PRO A 520 -20.69 26.20 33.71
N ARG A 521 -21.87 25.63 33.96
CA ARG A 521 -23.02 26.33 34.54
C ARG A 521 -23.02 26.28 36.09
N ASP A 522 -22.11 25.54 36.69
CA ASP A 522 -21.94 25.52 38.16
C ASP A 522 -21.60 26.94 38.63
N LYS A 523 -22.01 27.22 39.90
CA LYS A 523 -21.64 28.45 40.61
C LYS A 523 -20.51 28.13 41.53
N PHE A 524 -19.29 28.43 41.11
CA PHE A 524 -18.08 28.10 41.86
C PHE A 524 -17.84 29.11 42.99
N ASN A 525 -17.26 28.64 44.08
CA ASN A 525 -16.72 29.52 45.12
C ASN A 525 -15.28 29.92 44.74
N ILE A 526 -14.38 28.94 44.64
CA ILE A 526 -13.00 29.12 44.14
C ILE A 526 -12.84 28.28 42.88
N PHE A 527 -12.48 28.92 41.78
CA PHE A 527 -12.20 28.27 40.52
C PHE A 527 -10.78 28.60 40.05
N ILE A 528 -10.03 27.57 39.72
CA ILE A 528 -8.65 27.68 39.21
C ILE A 528 -8.59 27.10 37.84
N GLN A 529 -8.19 27.89 36.85
CA GLN A 529 -7.96 27.43 35.49
C GLN A 529 -6.46 27.26 35.27
N TRP A 530 -6.06 26.05 34.84
CA TRP A 530 -4.67 25.69 34.60
C TRP A 530 -4.24 26.06 33.18
N ARG A 531 -3.14 26.82 33.05
CA ARG A 531 -2.45 27.16 31.79
C ARG A 531 -3.29 27.90 30.72
N ASP A 532 -4.53 28.25 31.02
CA ASP A 532 -5.47 28.81 30.05
C ASP A 532 -6.40 29.84 30.67
N THR A 533 -6.98 30.71 29.87
CA THR A 533 -7.95 31.75 30.23
C THR A 533 -9.28 31.62 29.50
N SER A 534 -9.53 30.49 28.84
CA SER A 534 -10.67 30.32 27.90
C SER A 534 -12.03 30.35 28.62
N LEU A 535 -12.07 30.07 29.93
CA LEU A 535 -13.28 30.08 30.73
C LEU A 535 -13.54 31.42 31.45
N ALA A 536 -12.59 32.34 31.46
CA ALA A 536 -12.81 33.69 31.99
C ALA A 536 -13.98 34.35 31.23
N ASN A 537 -14.87 35.04 31.94
CA ASN A 537 -16.16 35.59 31.46
C ASN A 537 -17.21 34.55 31.04
N LYS A 538 -16.94 33.25 31.12
CA LYS A 538 -17.88 32.20 30.68
C LYS A 538 -18.50 31.39 31.79
N ILE A 539 -17.90 31.46 33.00
CA ILE A 539 -18.38 30.76 34.18
C ILE A 539 -18.67 31.74 35.33
N SER A 540 -19.41 31.28 36.30
CA SER A 540 -19.70 32.06 37.52
C SER A 540 -18.83 31.58 38.65
N ALA A 541 -17.86 32.38 39.10
CA ALA A 541 -16.99 32.08 40.25
C ALA A 541 -16.90 33.30 41.16
N LYS A 542 -16.90 33.09 42.50
CA LYS A 542 -16.63 34.18 43.46
C LYS A 542 -15.15 34.58 43.41
N LYS A 543 -14.27 33.59 43.22
CA LYS A 543 -12.85 33.78 43.00
C LYS A 543 -12.41 32.99 41.78
N PHE A 544 -11.93 33.68 40.77
CA PHE A 544 -11.37 33.07 39.54
C PHE A 544 -9.85 33.28 39.52
N LEU A 545 -9.11 32.18 39.55
CA LEU A 545 -7.66 32.17 39.55
C LEU A 545 -7.16 31.51 38.26
N VAL A 546 -6.04 31.98 37.72
CA VAL A 546 -5.34 31.35 36.59
C VAL A 546 -3.99 30.84 37.06
N ASP A 547 -3.69 29.59 36.89
CA ASP A 547 -2.41 28.97 37.25
C ASP A 547 -1.52 28.75 36.05
N LEU A 548 -0.52 29.61 35.85
CA LEU A 548 0.40 29.59 34.72
C LEU A 548 1.69 28.82 35.07
N HIS A 549 2.09 27.93 34.18
CA HIS A 549 3.30 27.13 34.30
C HIS A 549 4.34 27.40 33.20
N ASP A 550 3.90 27.95 32.06
CA ASP A 550 4.73 28.20 30.91
C ASP A 550 4.87 29.68 30.61
N ILE A 551 5.72 30.00 29.64
CA ILE A 551 5.77 31.33 29.02
C ILE A 551 4.40 31.62 28.40
N TYR A 552 3.89 32.81 28.67
CA TYR A 552 2.61 33.24 28.14
C TYR A 552 2.74 34.60 27.43
N PHE A 553 1.73 34.94 26.64
CA PHE A 553 1.63 36.23 25.97
C PHE A 553 0.58 37.10 26.65
N PRO A 554 0.84 38.39 26.92
CA PRO A 554 -0.14 39.28 27.60
C PRO A 554 -1.49 39.33 26.89
N GLN A 555 -1.51 39.18 25.55
CA GLN A 555 -2.72 39.16 24.73
C GLN A 555 -3.71 38.04 25.12
N THR A 556 -3.23 36.97 25.78
CA THR A 556 -4.06 35.86 26.30
C THR A 556 -5.09 36.39 27.32
N PHE A 557 -4.81 37.50 28.00
CA PHE A 557 -5.63 38.12 29.02
C PHE A 557 -6.50 39.26 28.49
N GLU A 558 -6.39 39.62 27.24
CA GLU A 558 -7.16 40.75 26.66
C GLU A 558 -8.67 40.54 26.80
N GLY A 559 -9.35 41.53 27.34
CA GLY A 559 -10.79 41.48 27.64
C GLY A 559 -11.22 40.50 28.74
N LYS A 560 -10.27 39.92 29.52
CA LYS A 560 -10.57 38.92 30.56
C LYS A 560 -10.10 39.29 31.95
N LEU A 561 -9.24 40.30 32.09
CA LEU A 561 -8.61 40.68 33.38
C LEU A 561 -9.61 41.01 34.48
N ASP A 562 -10.76 41.59 34.12
CA ASP A 562 -11.80 41.96 35.11
C ASP A 562 -12.45 40.73 35.74
N ALA A 563 -12.50 39.62 35.04
CA ALA A 563 -13.04 38.35 35.53
C ALA A 563 -12.03 37.52 36.32
N ILE A 564 -10.74 37.88 36.32
CA ILE A 564 -9.66 37.14 36.95
C ILE A 564 -9.24 37.86 38.21
N ASP A 565 -9.37 37.20 39.39
CA ASP A 565 -8.97 37.75 40.68
C ASP A 565 -7.46 37.70 40.86
N SER A 566 -6.79 36.60 40.46
CA SER A 566 -5.34 36.45 40.58
C SER A 566 -4.76 35.54 39.52
N ILE A 567 -3.53 35.86 39.06
CA ILE A 567 -2.73 35.09 38.15
C ILE A 567 -1.55 34.51 38.94
N MET A 568 -1.55 33.21 39.13
CA MET A 568 -0.48 32.49 39.83
C MET A 568 0.66 32.23 38.83
N VAL A 569 1.85 32.75 39.13
CA VAL A 569 3.07 32.60 38.36
C VAL A 569 4.18 31.96 39.17
N LYS A 570 5.18 31.36 38.53
CA LYS A 570 6.21 30.55 39.19
C LYS A 570 7.47 31.35 39.56
N SER A 571 7.63 32.55 39.02
CA SER A 571 8.78 33.41 39.29
C SER A 571 8.48 34.88 38.99
N GLU A 572 9.34 35.78 39.50
CA GLU A 572 9.33 37.19 39.12
C GLU A 572 9.51 37.40 37.62
N TYR A 573 10.39 36.61 36.98
CA TYR A 573 10.58 36.64 35.53
C TYR A 573 9.26 36.37 34.80
N GLN A 574 8.53 35.34 35.21
CA GLN A 574 7.25 35.01 34.58
C GLN A 574 6.21 36.12 34.79
N ARG A 575 6.17 36.74 36.01
CA ARG A 575 5.33 37.91 36.28
C ARG A 575 5.65 39.07 35.32
N ASP A 576 6.94 39.33 35.13
CA ASP A 576 7.41 40.50 34.39
C ASP A 576 7.21 40.33 32.85
N LEU A 577 6.87 39.15 32.36
CA LEU A 577 6.36 38.93 31.00
C LEU A 577 4.96 39.54 30.76
N GLY A 578 4.23 39.84 31.81
CA GLY A 578 2.87 40.41 31.80
C GLY A 578 2.84 41.91 31.53
N GLU A 579 3.50 42.40 30.48
CA GLU A 579 3.48 43.81 30.13
C GLU A 579 2.03 44.32 29.96
N GLY A 580 1.68 45.42 30.67
CA GLY A 580 0.33 46.00 30.62
C GLY A 580 -0.68 45.34 31.59
N ILE A 581 -0.31 44.27 32.32
CA ILE A 581 -1.16 43.66 33.36
C ILE A 581 -0.77 44.26 34.71
N PRO A 582 -1.73 44.73 35.54
CA PRO A 582 -1.43 45.26 36.89
C PRO A 582 -0.69 44.25 37.76
N LYS A 583 0.42 44.67 38.38
CA LYS A 583 1.27 43.76 39.20
C LYS A 583 0.54 43.12 40.37
N GLU A 584 -0.45 43.78 40.94
CA GLU A 584 -1.31 43.30 42.00
C GLU A 584 -2.19 42.11 41.59
N LYS A 585 -2.36 41.88 40.29
CA LYS A 585 -3.04 40.68 39.78
C LYS A 585 -2.19 39.43 39.89
N PHE A 586 -0.88 39.57 40.08
CA PHE A 586 0.03 38.42 40.13
C PHE A 586 0.32 37.95 41.53
N THR A 587 0.25 36.63 41.72
CA THR A 587 0.73 35.95 42.96
C THR A 587 1.85 35.00 42.54
N ILE A 588 3.03 35.16 43.11
CA ILE A 588 4.16 34.29 42.85
C ILE A 588 4.04 33.05 43.72
N ILE A 589 3.86 31.90 43.10
CA ILE A 589 3.78 30.60 43.77
C ILE A 589 4.79 29.68 43.07
N SER A 590 5.99 29.55 43.63
CA SER A 590 7.00 28.64 43.06
C SER A 590 6.51 27.20 43.11
N ASN A 591 6.93 26.39 42.14
CA ASN A 591 6.58 24.94 42.15
C ASN A 591 7.27 24.17 43.27
N GLY A 592 7.87 24.87 44.22
CA GLY A 592 8.52 24.38 45.42
C GLY A 592 9.18 23.01 45.28
N ILE A 593 10.49 22.97 45.24
CA ILE A 593 11.23 21.71 45.41
C ILE A 593 11.50 21.56 46.89
#